data_c2bad4f31699054a3febe05405eea065
#
_entry.id   c2bad4f31699054a3febe05405eea065
#
_cell.length_a   1.000
_cell.length_b   1.000
_cell.length_c   1.000
_cell.angle_alpha   90.00
_cell.angle_beta   90.00
_cell.angle_gamma   90.00
#
_symmetry.space_group_name_H-M   'P 1'
#
loop_
_entity.id
_entity.type
_entity.pdbx_description
1 polymer ?
#
loop_
_entity_poly.entity_id
_entity_poly.type
_entity_poly.pdbx_seq_one_letter_code
_entity_poly.pdbx_strand_id
1 'polypeptide(L)'
;LATGCIAAGGTLGVLIPPSIVLIVYGLATGTSIGRLFLCGVIPGLLLAGLFMLWAYIYSYFIDKKSAEILRNRKPPTLREKLEVIPRVLPFLLIVVGVLYVLYGGVATPSEASGVGAFLVFVMIAVVYKIYQPKKIWDIVKVSMKESVMIMFIIAGSYIFAFSLSTLYVTQSIA
;
A
#
# COMPACT_ATOMS: atom_id res chain seq x y z
N LEU A 1 20.75 6.81 -4.29
CA LEU A 1 19.80 7.27 -3.28
C LEU A 1 18.34 7.21 -3.79
N ALA A 2 18.01 7.84 -4.92
CA ALA A 2 16.64 7.91 -5.43
C ALA A 2 15.98 6.53 -5.60
N THR A 3 16.65 5.58 -6.26
CA THR A 3 16.16 4.22 -6.43
C THR A 3 15.96 3.49 -5.10
N GLY A 4 16.89 3.68 -4.15
CA GLY A 4 16.78 3.12 -2.81
C GLY A 4 15.59 3.71 -2.03
N CYS A 5 15.36 5.03 -2.13
CA CYS A 5 14.20 5.68 -1.50
C CYS A 5 12.87 5.19 -2.09
N ILE A 6 12.81 4.96 -3.42
CA ILE A 6 11.61 4.40 -4.07
C ILE A 6 11.35 2.97 -3.58
N ALA A 7 12.37 2.12 -3.54
CA ALA A 7 12.27 0.76 -3.05
C ALA A 7 11.86 0.72 -1.57
N ALA A 8 12.50 1.53 -0.72
CA ALA A 8 12.14 1.67 0.70
C ALA A 8 10.71 2.20 0.88
N GLY A 9 10.29 3.18 0.07
CA GLY A 9 8.91 3.68 0.06
C GLY A 9 7.90 2.58 -0.27
N GLY A 10 8.24 1.67 -1.19
CA GLY A 10 7.41 0.50 -1.51
C GLY A 10 7.18 -0.44 -0.33
N THR A 11 8.17 -0.61 0.56
CA THR A 11 8.02 -1.46 1.75
C THR A 11 7.07 -0.87 2.79
N LEU A 12 6.87 0.46 2.80
CA LEU A 12 5.89 1.10 3.70
C LEU A 12 4.45 0.67 3.40
N GLY A 13 4.14 0.32 2.15
CA GLY A 13 2.82 -0.21 1.76
C GLY A 13 2.47 -1.55 2.41
N VAL A 14 3.44 -2.27 2.99
CA VAL A 14 3.22 -3.49 3.76
C VAL A 14 2.69 -3.17 5.16
N LEU A 15 3.08 -2.04 5.74
CA LEU A 15 2.75 -1.64 7.11
C LEU A 15 1.63 -0.61 7.17
N ILE A 16 1.64 0.38 6.25
CA ILE A 16 0.66 1.46 6.25
C ILE A 16 -0.63 0.97 5.59
N PRO A 17 -1.78 1.06 6.27
CA PRO A 17 -3.06 0.63 5.71
C PRO A 17 -3.51 1.42 4.47
N PRO A 18 -4.23 0.80 3.53
CA PRO A 18 -4.62 -0.61 3.48
C PRO A 18 -3.47 -1.54 3.06
N SER A 19 -3.25 -2.62 3.82
CA SER A 19 -2.14 -3.56 3.61
C SER A 19 -2.65 -4.98 3.39
N ILE A 20 -2.28 -5.60 2.27
CA ILE A 20 -2.65 -6.98 1.94
C ILE A 20 -2.08 -7.95 2.99
N VAL A 21 -0.87 -7.73 3.47
CA VAL A 21 -0.22 -8.60 4.45
C VAL A 21 -0.99 -8.61 5.76
N LEU A 22 -1.45 -7.46 6.24
CA LEU A 22 -2.25 -7.37 7.45
C LEU A 22 -3.65 -7.99 7.28
N ILE A 23 -4.23 -7.92 6.06
CA ILE A 23 -5.49 -8.60 5.74
C ILE A 23 -5.30 -10.11 5.82
N VAL A 24 -4.28 -10.66 5.15
CA VAL A 24 -3.99 -12.10 5.15
C VAL A 24 -3.68 -12.59 6.55
N TYR A 25 -2.89 -11.86 7.32
CA TYR A 25 -2.60 -12.19 8.72
C TYR A 25 -3.88 -12.21 9.57
N GLY A 26 -4.74 -11.22 9.42
CA GLY A 26 -6.01 -11.15 10.13
C GLY A 26 -6.94 -12.33 9.82
N LEU A 27 -7.01 -12.72 8.54
CA LEU A 27 -7.77 -13.89 8.11
C LEU A 27 -7.19 -15.19 8.67
N ALA A 28 -5.87 -15.35 8.66
CA ALA A 28 -5.19 -16.55 9.14
C ALA A 28 -5.30 -16.73 10.67
N THR A 29 -5.27 -15.62 11.42
CA THR A 29 -5.28 -15.63 12.88
C THR A 29 -6.65 -15.38 13.50
N GLY A 30 -7.68 -15.08 12.70
CA GLY A 30 -9.00 -14.69 13.19
C GLY A 30 -9.00 -13.31 13.88
N THR A 31 -7.96 -12.49 13.70
CA THR A 31 -7.84 -11.18 14.32
C THR A 31 -8.56 -10.12 13.49
N SER A 32 -9.16 -9.13 14.17
CA SER A 32 -9.83 -8.01 13.49
C SER A 32 -8.87 -7.23 12.60
N ILE A 33 -9.15 -7.18 11.30
CA ILE A 33 -8.35 -6.47 10.30
C ILE A 33 -8.30 -4.97 10.60
N GLY A 34 -9.41 -4.38 11.07
CA GLY A 34 -9.44 -2.97 11.48
C GLY A 34 -8.47 -2.68 12.63
N ARG A 35 -8.41 -3.55 13.64
CA ARG A 35 -7.44 -3.41 14.75
C ARG A 35 -6.00 -3.56 14.27
N LEU A 36 -5.73 -4.52 13.38
CA LEU A 36 -4.41 -4.70 12.79
C LEU A 36 -3.97 -3.46 12.00
N PHE A 37 -4.87 -2.87 11.26
CA PHE A 37 -4.60 -1.63 10.53
C PHE A 37 -4.25 -0.48 11.47
N LEU A 38 -4.99 -0.30 12.57
CA LEU A 38 -4.67 0.71 13.58
C LEU A 38 -3.28 0.48 14.20
N CYS A 39 -2.97 -0.78 14.52
CA CYS A 39 -1.64 -1.13 15.05
C CYS A 39 -0.51 -0.86 14.05
N GLY A 40 -0.77 -0.96 12.74
CA GLY A 40 0.20 -0.70 11.68
C GLY A 40 0.55 0.78 11.47
N VAL A 41 -0.33 1.71 11.86
CA VAL A 41 -0.13 3.15 11.63
C VAL A 41 1.10 3.69 12.36
N ILE A 42 1.24 3.40 13.65
CA ILE A 42 2.35 3.93 14.47
C ILE A 42 3.71 3.40 13.99
N PRO A 43 3.91 2.07 13.83
CA PRO A 43 5.16 1.54 13.28
C PRO A 43 5.44 2.03 11.86
N GLY A 44 4.40 2.15 11.03
CA GLY A 44 4.51 2.64 9.67
C GLY A 44 5.00 4.09 9.61
N LEU A 45 4.45 4.98 10.43
CA LEU A 45 4.89 6.37 10.54
C LEU A 45 6.31 6.48 11.10
N LEU A 46 6.66 5.67 12.10
CA LEU A 46 7.99 5.61 12.65
C LEU A 46 9.01 5.19 11.58
N LEU A 47 8.70 4.15 10.83
CA LEU A 47 9.57 3.66 9.75
C LEU A 47 9.71 4.71 8.64
N ALA A 48 8.61 5.37 8.25
CA ALA A 48 8.65 6.48 7.30
C ALA A 48 9.54 7.63 7.78
N GLY A 49 9.43 7.99 9.06
CA GLY A 49 10.29 8.98 9.70
C GLY A 49 11.77 8.60 9.68
N LEU A 50 12.09 7.34 9.96
CA LEU A 50 13.45 6.82 9.90
C LEU A 50 14.01 6.85 8.46
N PHE A 51 13.19 6.48 7.46
CA PHE A 51 13.61 6.58 6.06
C PHE A 51 13.85 8.02 5.62
N MET A 52 12.99 8.95 6.03
CA MET A 52 13.17 10.38 5.76
C MET A 52 14.44 10.90 6.43
N LEU A 53 14.67 10.55 7.69
CA LEU A 53 15.87 10.93 8.44
C LEU A 53 17.14 10.39 7.78
N TRP A 54 17.11 9.11 7.40
CA TRP A 54 18.24 8.49 6.70
C TRP A 54 18.51 9.15 5.34
N ALA A 55 17.48 9.40 4.55
CA ALA A 55 17.61 10.08 3.27
C ALA A 55 18.19 11.49 3.43
N TYR A 56 17.77 12.22 4.47
CA TYR A 56 18.29 13.54 4.79
C TYR A 56 19.76 13.48 5.19
N ILE A 57 20.14 12.60 6.13
CA ILE A 57 21.53 12.42 6.57
C ILE A 57 22.41 12.02 5.39
N TYR A 58 21.99 11.05 4.60
CA TYR A 58 22.74 10.59 3.44
C TYR A 58 22.94 11.70 2.41
N SER A 59 21.90 12.45 2.10
CA SER A 59 21.97 13.55 1.14
C SER A 59 22.88 14.69 1.64
N TYR A 60 22.83 14.99 2.94
CA TYR A 60 23.59 16.08 3.50
C TYR A 60 25.07 15.75 3.69
N PHE A 61 25.41 14.57 4.19
CA PHE A 61 26.77 14.20 4.60
C PHE A 61 27.54 13.40 3.55
N ILE A 62 26.87 12.57 2.76
CA ILE A 62 27.52 11.58 1.90
C ILE A 62 27.44 12.00 0.43
N ASP A 63 26.29 12.46 -0.03
CA ASP A 63 26.04 12.79 -1.44
C ASP A 63 25.99 14.31 -1.69
N LYS A 64 27.15 14.96 -1.61
CA LYS A 64 27.28 16.42 -1.88
C LYS A 64 26.76 16.83 -3.25
N LYS A 65 26.85 15.95 -4.26
CA LYS A 65 26.38 16.21 -5.62
C LYS A 65 24.87 16.27 -5.70
N SER A 66 24.18 15.37 -5.03
CA SER A 66 22.72 15.40 -4.90
C SER A 66 22.23 16.58 -4.07
N ALA A 67 22.97 16.96 -3.02
CA ALA A 67 22.68 18.15 -2.22
C ALA A 67 22.78 19.44 -3.06
N GLU A 68 23.78 19.53 -3.95
CA GLU A 68 23.94 20.67 -4.85
C GLU A 68 22.81 20.75 -5.89
N ILE A 69 22.41 19.64 -6.47
CA ILE A 69 21.27 19.56 -7.39
C ILE A 69 19.96 20.00 -6.70
N LEU A 70 19.72 19.56 -5.46
CA LEU A 70 18.56 19.95 -4.68
C LEU A 70 18.58 21.44 -4.32
N ARG A 71 19.74 21.99 -3.98
CA ARG A 71 19.93 23.40 -3.65
C ARG A 71 19.70 24.32 -4.85
N ASN A 72 20.09 23.86 -6.05
CA ASN A 72 19.92 24.62 -7.30
C ASN A 72 18.53 24.43 -7.93
N ARG A 73 17.72 23.49 -7.43
CA ARG A 73 16.36 23.29 -7.91
C ARG A 73 15.43 24.34 -7.32
N LYS A 74 14.82 25.15 -8.16
CA LYS A 74 13.78 26.08 -7.72
C LYS A 74 12.68 25.30 -7.01
N PRO A 75 12.32 25.66 -5.76
CA PRO A 75 11.20 25.00 -5.10
C PRO A 75 9.92 25.19 -5.93
N PRO A 76 9.07 24.16 -6.06
CA PRO A 76 7.84 24.30 -6.82
C PRO A 76 6.97 25.40 -6.20
N THR A 77 6.45 26.26 -7.04
CA THR A 77 5.56 27.37 -6.65
C THR A 77 4.29 26.80 -6.00
N LEU A 78 3.69 27.54 -5.06
CA LEU A 78 2.42 27.16 -4.43
C LEU A 78 1.34 26.82 -5.45
N ARG A 79 1.31 27.53 -6.58
CA ARG A 79 0.38 27.28 -7.69
C ARG A 79 0.61 25.90 -8.32
N GLU A 80 1.84 25.51 -8.58
CA GLU A 80 2.19 24.18 -9.11
C GLU A 80 1.81 23.07 -8.14
N LYS A 81 1.97 23.30 -6.83
CA LYS A 81 1.52 22.36 -5.79
C LYS A 81 -0.01 22.21 -5.78
N LEU A 82 -0.72 23.33 -5.90
CA LEU A 82 -2.19 23.33 -5.93
C LEU A 82 -2.77 22.66 -7.19
N GLU A 83 -2.09 22.76 -8.32
CA GLU A 83 -2.50 22.11 -9.58
C GLU A 83 -2.42 20.56 -9.53
N VAL A 84 -1.59 20.02 -8.64
CA VAL A 84 -1.48 18.56 -8.45
C VAL A 84 -2.58 18.01 -7.53
N ILE A 85 -3.07 18.82 -6.59
CA ILE A 85 -4.09 18.40 -5.60
C ILE A 85 -5.33 17.77 -6.24
N PRO A 86 -5.98 18.38 -7.27
CA PRO A 86 -7.17 17.81 -7.88
C PRO A 86 -6.95 16.44 -8.54
N ARG A 87 -5.71 16.10 -8.89
CA ARG A 87 -5.37 14.80 -9.48
C ARG A 87 -5.20 13.71 -8.44
N VAL A 88 -4.72 14.08 -7.24
CA VAL A 88 -4.42 13.14 -6.16
C VAL A 88 -5.62 13.00 -5.22
N LEU A 89 -6.40 14.07 -5.05
CA LEU A 89 -7.52 14.14 -4.11
C LEU A 89 -8.57 13.03 -4.28
N PRO A 90 -9.03 12.67 -5.49
CA PRO A 90 -10.02 11.60 -5.66
C PRO A 90 -9.51 10.25 -5.14
N PHE A 91 -8.23 9.95 -5.37
CA PHE A 91 -7.61 8.72 -4.87
C PHE A 91 -7.51 8.74 -3.33
N LEU A 92 -7.06 9.85 -2.74
CA LEU A 92 -6.99 9.99 -1.30
C LEU A 92 -8.36 9.86 -0.64
N LEU A 93 -9.41 10.43 -1.24
CA LEU A 93 -10.78 10.33 -0.73
C LEU A 93 -11.26 8.87 -0.70
N ILE A 94 -10.94 8.08 -1.73
CA ILE A 94 -11.29 6.66 -1.75
C ILE A 94 -10.56 5.92 -0.63
N VAL A 95 -9.25 6.13 -0.47
CA VAL A 95 -8.46 5.48 0.59
C VAL A 95 -8.99 5.85 1.97
N VAL A 96 -9.19 7.14 2.23
CA VAL A 96 -9.73 7.62 3.52
C VAL A 96 -11.15 7.09 3.75
N GLY A 97 -12.00 7.07 2.72
CA GLY A 97 -13.36 6.53 2.80
C GLY A 97 -13.38 5.04 3.15
N VAL A 98 -12.56 4.23 2.50
CA VAL A 98 -12.43 2.79 2.80
C VAL A 98 -11.93 2.59 4.23
N LEU A 99 -10.92 3.33 4.66
CA LEU A 99 -10.41 3.23 6.03
C LEU A 99 -11.44 3.67 7.07
N TYR A 100 -12.21 4.74 6.79
CA TYR A 100 -13.27 5.20 7.66
C TYR A 100 -14.36 4.13 7.86
N VAL A 101 -14.79 3.49 6.79
CA VAL A 101 -15.79 2.41 6.83
C VAL A 101 -15.29 1.20 7.60
N LEU A 102 -14.01 0.83 7.42
CA LEU A 102 -13.38 -0.29 8.13
C LEU A 102 -13.19 0.01 9.62
N TYR A 103 -12.70 1.18 9.97
CA TYR A 103 -12.46 1.56 11.37
C TYR A 103 -13.76 1.84 12.12
N GLY A 104 -14.76 2.36 11.45
CA GLY A 104 -16.09 2.58 12.00
C GLY A 104 -16.88 1.28 12.23
N GLY A 105 -16.38 0.13 11.74
CA GLY A 105 -17.08 -1.15 11.84
C GLY A 105 -18.38 -1.20 11.03
N VAL A 106 -18.51 -0.28 10.04
CA VAL A 106 -19.73 -0.15 9.21
C VAL A 106 -19.82 -1.28 8.19
N ALA A 107 -18.68 -1.76 7.71
CA ALA A 107 -18.62 -2.85 6.75
C ALA A 107 -17.46 -3.82 7.05
N THR A 108 -17.63 -5.04 6.61
CA THR A 108 -16.57 -6.05 6.60
C THR A 108 -15.48 -5.67 5.57
N PRO A 109 -14.26 -6.20 5.69
CA PRO A 109 -13.19 -5.95 4.71
C PRO A 109 -13.59 -6.32 3.28
N SER A 110 -14.37 -7.39 3.10
CA SER A 110 -14.86 -7.82 1.79
C SER A 110 -15.85 -6.81 1.19
N GLU A 111 -16.78 -6.31 1.98
CA GLU A 111 -17.74 -5.29 1.54
C GLU A 111 -17.03 -3.96 1.25
N ALA A 112 -16.13 -3.53 2.12
CA ALA A 112 -15.33 -2.32 1.92
C ALA A 112 -14.47 -2.40 0.65
N SER A 113 -13.89 -3.57 0.33
CA SER A 113 -13.12 -3.77 -0.89
C SER A 113 -13.99 -3.71 -2.14
N GLY A 114 -15.20 -4.28 -2.09
CA GLY A 114 -16.17 -4.20 -3.20
C GLY A 114 -16.59 -2.75 -3.48
N VAL A 115 -16.94 -2.01 -2.43
CA VAL A 115 -17.27 -0.57 -2.55
C VAL A 115 -16.05 0.22 -3.05
N GLY A 116 -14.86 -0.04 -2.52
CA GLY A 116 -13.63 0.59 -2.96
C GLY A 116 -13.33 0.36 -4.44
N ALA A 117 -13.47 -0.89 -4.91
CA ALA A 117 -13.30 -1.23 -6.32
C ALA A 117 -14.31 -0.51 -7.21
N PHE A 118 -15.57 -0.44 -6.79
CA PHE A 118 -16.61 0.30 -7.50
C PHE A 118 -16.30 1.80 -7.58
N LEU A 119 -15.86 2.41 -6.47
CA LEU A 119 -15.47 3.83 -6.44
C LEU A 119 -14.27 4.12 -7.35
N VAL A 120 -13.27 3.21 -7.38
CA VAL A 120 -12.14 3.32 -8.32
C VAL A 120 -12.62 3.24 -9.76
N PHE A 121 -13.55 2.34 -10.07
CA PHE A 121 -14.13 2.22 -11.39
C PHE A 121 -14.87 3.51 -11.82
N VAL A 122 -15.67 4.08 -10.92
CA VAL A 122 -16.35 5.37 -11.16
C VAL A 122 -15.31 6.49 -11.34
N MET A 123 -14.27 6.52 -10.53
CA MET A 123 -13.18 7.50 -10.65
C MET A 123 -12.49 7.41 -12.02
N ILE A 124 -12.19 6.20 -12.51
CA ILE A 124 -11.58 5.98 -13.83
C ILE A 124 -12.47 6.52 -14.93
N ALA A 125 -13.78 6.28 -14.83
CA ALA A 125 -14.75 6.78 -15.80
C ALA A 125 -14.89 8.31 -15.74
N VAL A 126 -15.11 8.88 -14.56
CA VAL A 126 -15.46 10.30 -14.40
C VAL A 126 -14.24 11.21 -14.49
N VAL A 127 -13.17 10.89 -13.73
CA VAL A 127 -11.98 11.75 -13.61
C VAL A 127 -11.02 11.54 -14.78
N TYR A 128 -10.73 10.28 -15.10
CA TYR A 128 -9.80 9.94 -16.19
C TYR A 128 -10.46 9.79 -17.54
N LYS A 129 -11.81 9.83 -17.59
CA LYS A 129 -12.62 9.74 -18.84
C LYS A 129 -12.23 8.55 -19.71
N ILE A 130 -11.90 7.43 -19.11
CA ILE A 130 -11.54 6.20 -19.81
C ILE A 130 -12.80 5.37 -19.98
N TYR A 131 -13.42 5.48 -21.16
CA TYR A 131 -14.63 4.72 -21.51
C TYR A 131 -14.36 3.57 -22.49
N GLN A 132 -13.11 3.40 -22.92
CA GLN A 132 -12.76 2.39 -23.90
C GLN A 132 -12.82 0.98 -23.26
N PRO A 133 -13.71 0.08 -23.73
CA PRO A 133 -13.88 -1.23 -23.10
C PRO A 133 -12.60 -2.06 -23.13
N LYS A 134 -11.78 -1.90 -24.15
CA LYS A 134 -10.48 -2.58 -24.26
C LYS A 134 -9.53 -2.16 -23.14
N LYS A 135 -9.43 -0.86 -22.83
CA LYS A 135 -8.59 -0.38 -21.74
C LYS A 135 -9.09 -0.83 -20.37
N ILE A 136 -10.41 -0.81 -20.18
CA ILE A 136 -11.03 -1.31 -18.94
C ILE A 136 -10.72 -2.80 -18.77
N TRP A 137 -10.86 -3.58 -19.85
CA TRP A 137 -10.53 -5.00 -19.83
C TRP A 137 -9.06 -5.27 -19.51
N ASP A 138 -8.14 -4.48 -20.07
CA ASP A 138 -6.71 -4.60 -19.77
C ASP A 138 -6.43 -4.29 -18.30
N ILE A 139 -7.05 -3.28 -17.71
CA ILE A 139 -6.92 -2.95 -16.28
C ILE A 139 -7.43 -4.12 -15.42
N VAL A 140 -8.61 -4.63 -15.70
CA VAL A 140 -9.20 -5.76 -14.96
C VAL A 140 -8.31 -7.00 -15.08
N LYS A 141 -7.83 -7.29 -16.29
CA LYS A 141 -6.93 -8.44 -16.52
C LYS A 141 -5.64 -8.35 -15.70
N VAL A 142 -5.00 -7.19 -15.64
CA VAL A 142 -3.79 -6.97 -14.84
C VAL A 142 -4.10 -7.16 -13.36
N SER A 143 -5.18 -6.55 -12.86
CA SER A 143 -5.59 -6.67 -11.45
C SER A 143 -5.92 -8.12 -11.07
N MET A 144 -6.61 -8.86 -11.95
CA MET A 144 -6.88 -10.28 -11.74
C MET A 144 -5.61 -11.12 -11.70
N LYS A 145 -4.64 -10.86 -12.59
CA LYS A 145 -3.36 -11.57 -12.60
C LYS A 145 -2.62 -11.39 -11.29
N GLU A 146 -2.58 -10.18 -10.76
CA GLU A 146 -1.94 -9.88 -9.46
C GLU A 146 -2.66 -10.57 -8.30
N SER A 147 -4.00 -10.51 -8.29
CA SER A 147 -4.81 -11.17 -7.27
C SER A 147 -4.62 -12.68 -7.27
N VAL A 148 -4.61 -13.32 -8.44
CA VAL A 148 -4.37 -14.77 -8.58
C VAL A 148 -2.98 -15.13 -8.11
N MET A 149 -1.97 -14.34 -8.44
CA MET A 149 -0.59 -14.56 -7.98
C MET A 149 -0.51 -14.55 -6.45
N ILE A 150 -1.11 -13.55 -5.81
CA ILE A 150 -1.13 -13.44 -4.34
C ILE A 150 -1.85 -14.64 -3.72
N MET A 151 -3.02 -15.01 -4.26
CA MET A 151 -3.77 -16.17 -3.76
C MET A 151 -2.99 -17.49 -3.91
N PHE A 152 -2.25 -17.63 -5.00
CA PHE A 152 -1.41 -18.81 -5.22
C PHE A 152 -0.26 -18.90 -4.20
N ILE A 153 0.38 -17.76 -3.90
CA ILE A 153 1.42 -17.67 -2.86
C ILE A 153 0.84 -18.04 -1.48
N ILE A 154 -0.33 -17.52 -1.15
CA ILE A 154 -1.01 -17.81 0.11
C ILE A 154 -1.32 -19.31 0.21
N ALA A 155 -1.90 -19.90 -0.83
CA ALA A 155 -2.21 -21.33 -0.87
C ALA A 155 -0.94 -22.19 -0.69
N GLY A 156 0.13 -21.85 -1.39
CA GLY A 156 1.44 -22.52 -1.23
C GLY A 156 1.99 -22.40 0.19
N SER A 157 1.86 -21.22 0.80
CA SER A 157 2.30 -20.98 2.18
C SER A 157 1.50 -21.80 3.19
N TYR A 158 0.20 -21.96 2.99
CA TYR A 158 -0.63 -22.84 3.84
C TYR A 158 -0.23 -24.31 3.73
N ILE A 159 0.01 -24.82 2.51
CA ILE A 159 0.47 -26.20 2.29
C ILE A 159 1.81 -26.41 2.99
N PHE A 160 2.74 -25.45 2.85
CA PHE A 160 4.05 -25.51 3.47
C PHE A 160 3.94 -25.49 5.01
N ALA A 161 3.15 -24.59 5.58
CA ALA A 161 2.92 -24.50 7.01
C ALA A 161 2.28 -25.78 7.57
N PHE A 162 1.31 -26.37 6.86
CA PHE A 162 0.69 -27.64 7.20
C PHE A 162 1.72 -28.78 7.21
N SER A 163 2.56 -28.85 6.19
CA SER A 163 3.63 -29.87 6.11
C SER A 163 4.63 -29.76 7.26
N LEU A 164 5.05 -28.54 7.62
CA LEU A 164 5.94 -28.32 8.77
C LEU A 164 5.29 -28.72 10.10
N SER A 165 4.00 -28.43 10.25
CA SER A 165 3.24 -28.77 11.44
C SER A 165 3.08 -30.27 11.60
N THR A 166 2.77 -30.99 10.52
CA THR A 166 2.59 -32.44 10.54
C THR A 166 3.90 -33.20 10.78
N LEU A 167 5.02 -32.65 10.37
CA LEU A 167 6.35 -33.19 10.61
C LEU A 167 6.93 -32.83 11.99
N TYR A 168 6.17 -32.12 12.84
CA TYR A 168 6.60 -31.65 14.16
C TYR A 168 7.90 -30.82 14.17
N VAL A 169 8.28 -30.28 13.00
CA VAL A 169 9.52 -29.50 12.87
C VAL A 169 9.50 -28.25 13.75
N THR A 170 8.38 -27.57 13.80
CA THR A 170 8.22 -26.37 14.66
C THR A 170 8.40 -26.65 16.15
N GLN A 171 8.00 -27.83 16.61
CA GLN A 171 8.12 -28.28 18.00
C GLN A 171 9.54 -28.76 18.33
N SER A 172 10.28 -29.24 17.33
CA SER A 172 11.66 -29.71 17.48
C SER A 172 12.67 -28.55 17.53
N ILE A 173 12.29 -27.34 17.06
CA ILE A 173 13.15 -26.17 17.02
C ILE A 173 12.84 -25.21 18.19
N ALA A 174 11.66 -25.27 18.78
CA ALA A 174 11.26 -24.46 19.93
C ALA A 174 11.71 -25.07 21.24
#